data_a555fe0722b8008c691ab3e06018de27
#
_entry.id   a555fe0722b8008c691ab3e06018de27
#
_cell.length_a   1.000
_cell.length_b   1.000
_cell.length_c   1.000
_cell.angle_alpha   90.00
_cell.angle_beta   90.00
_cell.angle_gamma   90.00
#
_symmetry.space_group_name_H-M   'P 1'
#
loop_
_entity.id
_entity.type
_entity.pdbx_description
1 polymer ?
#
loop_
_entity_poly.entity_id
_entity_poly.type
_entity_poly.pdbx_seq_one_letter_code
_entity_poly.pdbx_strand_id
1 'polypeptide(L)'
;METRRPTNPAAEELLGLYFPVLDHGFVALVDYMGSDEDVERAARVSYGYGTRRTSETRGLIRYLRRHRHTTPSEMVELKFHCAMPIFVARQIIRHRVANVNEYSGRYSLLPLLFYRPAAADVQAQSATNRQGRAGAVAETVYAEAIERWERVRRLAAEHYEWLVQRDVARELARIDLPLSTYTQWYWKIDLHNLFHFLSVRVDPHAQLETRAYARVMAGMLKRVAPLSFEAWWDYEYGGAHLSRGELMALGRLVEVQGRGLEARSGARVTAADLASLGLSKREVDELLAKLTAPPPADDFELDLSAARPAEHFARVMEAAVPRVDRK
;
A
#
# COMPACT_ATOMS: atom_id res chain seq x y z
N MET A 1 33.89 -16.20 -15.78
CA MET A 1 32.88 -16.53 -14.75
C MET A 1 31.54 -16.03 -15.28
N GLU A 2 30.66 -16.94 -15.71
CA GLU A 2 29.30 -16.53 -16.09
C GLU A 2 28.55 -16.13 -14.82
N THR A 3 28.21 -14.87 -14.68
CA THR A 3 27.32 -14.39 -13.63
C THR A 3 25.89 -14.55 -14.14
N ARG A 4 25.17 -15.54 -13.64
CA ARG A 4 23.72 -15.67 -13.92
C ARG A 4 22.93 -14.85 -12.91
N ARG A 5 21.97 -14.07 -13.39
CA ARG A 5 20.99 -13.41 -12.51
C ARG A 5 20.19 -14.49 -11.78
N PRO A 6 20.13 -14.47 -10.44
CA PRO A 6 19.19 -15.33 -9.71
C PRO A 6 17.75 -15.01 -10.13
N THR A 7 16.96 -16.05 -10.36
CA THR A 7 15.53 -15.89 -10.67
C THR A 7 14.70 -16.39 -9.49
N ASN A 8 13.56 -15.73 -9.27
CA ASN A 8 12.56 -16.13 -8.30
C ASN A 8 11.33 -16.67 -9.05
N PRO A 9 11.07 -18.00 -9.04
CA PRO A 9 9.97 -18.57 -9.81
C PRO A 9 8.61 -17.92 -9.53
N ALA A 10 8.32 -17.60 -8.25
CA ALA A 10 7.06 -16.97 -7.88
C ALA A 10 6.95 -15.53 -8.37
N ALA A 11 8.06 -14.80 -8.52
CA ALA A 11 8.08 -13.49 -9.15
C ALA A 11 7.93 -13.59 -10.66
N GLU A 12 8.59 -14.57 -11.30
CA GLU A 12 8.47 -14.82 -12.75
C GLU A 12 7.02 -15.12 -13.17
N GLU A 13 6.26 -15.86 -12.34
CA GLU A 13 4.83 -16.10 -12.56
C GLU A 13 3.96 -14.83 -12.55
N LEU A 14 4.43 -13.77 -11.90
CA LEU A 14 3.70 -12.49 -11.80
C LEU A 14 4.02 -11.53 -12.93
N LEU A 15 5.17 -11.70 -13.59
CA LEU A 15 5.58 -10.80 -14.67
C LEU A 15 4.59 -10.86 -15.85
N GLY A 16 4.17 -9.68 -16.30
CA GLY A 16 3.20 -9.55 -17.39
C GLY A 16 1.74 -9.73 -16.97
N LEU A 17 1.47 -10.02 -15.68
CA LEU A 17 0.12 -10.08 -15.13
C LEU A 17 -0.28 -8.73 -14.55
N TYR A 18 -1.39 -8.18 -15.04
CA TYR A 18 -1.97 -6.91 -14.61
C TYR A 18 -3.21 -7.17 -13.78
N PHE A 19 -3.18 -6.79 -12.52
CA PHE A 19 -4.27 -7.00 -11.57
C PHE A 19 -5.18 -5.78 -11.54
N PRO A 20 -6.48 -5.92 -11.88
CA PRO A 20 -7.42 -4.81 -11.85
C PRO A 20 -7.56 -4.21 -10.46
N VAL A 21 -7.60 -2.90 -10.37
CA VAL A 21 -7.84 -2.14 -9.14
C VAL A 21 -8.80 -1.00 -9.44
N LEU A 22 -9.85 -0.88 -8.66
CA LEU A 22 -10.97 0.04 -8.91
C LEU A 22 -11.67 -0.28 -10.25
N ASP A 23 -12.22 0.74 -10.91
CA ASP A 23 -12.97 0.57 -12.16
C ASP A 23 -12.06 0.44 -13.41
N HIS A 24 -10.93 1.16 -13.46
CA HIS A 24 -10.05 1.20 -14.65
C HIS A 24 -8.55 1.08 -14.32
N GLY A 25 -8.20 1.03 -13.06
CA GLY A 25 -6.81 0.96 -12.62
C GLY A 25 -6.24 -0.46 -12.60
N PHE A 26 -4.94 -0.54 -12.37
CA PHE A 26 -4.24 -1.80 -12.20
C PHE A 26 -2.95 -1.64 -11.41
N VAL A 27 -2.43 -2.77 -10.93
CA VAL A 27 -1.05 -2.95 -10.47
C VAL A 27 -0.46 -4.17 -11.19
N ALA A 28 0.75 -4.04 -11.71
CA ALA A 28 1.51 -5.13 -12.28
C ALA A 28 2.95 -5.13 -11.74
N LEU A 29 3.51 -6.31 -11.49
CA LEU A 29 4.95 -6.45 -11.28
C LEU A 29 5.63 -6.51 -12.64
N VAL A 30 6.54 -5.58 -12.91
CA VAL A 30 7.23 -5.52 -14.22
C VAL A 30 8.71 -5.85 -14.14
N ASP A 31 9.28 -5.81 -12.93
CA ASP A 31 10.66 -6.21 -12.68
C ASP A 31 10.88 -6.42 -11.18
N TYR A 32 11.90 -7.18 -10.82
CA TYR A 32 12.29 -7.41 -9.43
C TYR A 32 13.79 -7.65 -9.33
N MET A 33 14.34 -7.43 -8.16
CA MET A 33 15.72 -7.81 -7.81
C MET A 33 15.70 -8.52 -6.47
N GLY A 34 16.08 -9.81 -6.47
CA GLY A 34 16.24 -10.58 -5.25
C GLY A 34 14.97 -11.25 -4.71
N SER A 35 15.14 -11.86 -3.54
CA SER A 35 14.16 -12.67 -2.80
C SER A 35 14.54 -12.70 -1.32
N ASP A 36 13.89 -13.55 -0.53
CA ASP A 36 14.27 -13.81 0.88
C ASP A 36 15.72 -14.28 1.04
N GLU A 37 16.24 -15.06 0.06
CA GLU A 37 17.64 -15.52 0.08
C GLU A 37 18.62 -14.37 -0.10
N ASP A 38 18.24 -13.31 -0.80
CA ASP A 38 19.09 -12.14 -0.97
C ASP A 38 19.13 -11.27 0.29
N VAL A 39 18.04 -11.21 1.05
CA VAL A 39 18.04 -10.63 2.40
C VAL A 39 19.01 -11.39 3.32
N GLU A 40 18.95 -12.73 3.29
CA GLU A 40 19.90 -13.58 4.04
C GLU A 40 21.32 -13.33 3.60
N ARG A 41 21.58 -13.34 2.28
CA ARG A 41 22.91 -13.15 1.69
C ARG A 41 23.50 -11.79 2.09
N ALA A 42 22.71 -10.73 2.00
CA ALA A 42 23.12 -9.38 2.40
C ALA A 42 23.47 -9.31 3.88
N ALA A 43 22.66 -9.91 4.76
CA ALA A 43 22.95 -9.95 6.18
C ALA A 43 24.26 -10.70 6.48
N ARG A 44 24.54 -11.78 5.75
CA ARG A 44 25.73 -12.60 5.97
C ARG A 44 27.05 -11.99 5.48
N VAL A 45 27.01 -11.05 4.56
CA VAL A 45 28.20 -10.33 4.10
C VAL A 45 28.97 -9.70 5.28
N SER A 46 28.26 -9.25 6.30
CA SER A 46 28.88 -8.63 7.49
C SER A 46 29.74 -9.59 8.34
N TYR A 47 29.63 -10.89 8.13
CA TYR A 47 30.36 -11.88 8.94
C TYR A 47 31.66 -12.37 8.28
N GLY A 48 31.95 -11.98 7.05
CA GLY A 48 33.15 -12.39 6.32
C GLY A 48 33.18 -13.87 5.93
N TYR A 49 34.29 -14.26 5.31
CA TYR A 49 34.49 -15.64 4.86
C TYR A 49 34.74 -16.58 6.04
N GLY A 50 34.10 -17.76 6.03
CA GLY A 50 34.34 -18.81 7.01
C GLY A 50 33.41 -18.78 8.24
N THR A 51 32.51 -17.81 8.35
CA THR A 51 31.50 -17.84 9.41
C THR A 51 30.49 -18.95 9.14
N ARG A 52 30.36 -19.85 10.12
CA ARG A 52 29.46 -20.98 10.02
C ARG A 52 28.01 -20.50 10.00
N ARG A 53 27.19 -21.04 9.11
CA ARG A 53 25.74 -20.82 9.09
C ARG A 53 25.12 -21.34 10.40
N THR A 54 24.64 -20.42 11.25
CA THR A 54 24.15 -20.76 12.60
C THR A 54 22.63 -20.71 12.70
N SER A 55 21.95 -20.13 11.69
CA SER A 55 20.50 -19.96 11.67
C SER A 55 19.91 -20.30 10.32
N GLU A 56 18.68 -20.79 10.33
CA GLU A 56 17.87 -20.91 9.13
C GLU A 56 17.48 -19.53 8.59
N THR A 57 17.25 -19.43 7.28
CA THR A 57 16.84 -18.19 6.58
C THR A 57 15.67 -17.51 7.27
N ARG A 58 14.60 -18.25 7.57
CA ARG A 58 13.41 -17.73 8.28
C ARG A 58 13.76 -17.12 9.64
N GLY A 59 14.56 -17.83 10.44
CA GLY A 59 14.97 -17.35 11.77
C GLY A 59 15.80 -16.07 11.70
N LEU A 60 16.69 -15.95 10.70
CA LEU A 60 17.51 -14.77 10.51
C LEU A 60 16.65 -13.57 10.05
N ILE A 61 15.78 -13.74 9.08
CA ILE A 61 14.88 -12.66 8.61
C ILE A 61 14.00 -12.16 9.76
N ARG A 62 13.42 -13.05 10.56
CA ARG A 62 12.64 -12.70 11.75
C ARG A 62 13.48 -11.94 12.79
N TYR A 63 14.73 -12.33 13.00
CA TYR A 63 15.64 -11.61 13.88
C TYR A 63 15.92 -10.19 13.37
N LEU A 64 16.30 -10.05 12.10
CA LEU A 64 16.58 -8.77 11.48
C LEU A 64 15.39 -7.81 11.59
N ARG A 65 14.19 -8.29 11.29
CA ARG A 65 12.97 -7.48 11.32
C ARG A 65 12.63 -7.03 12.73
N ARG A 66 12.64 -7.95 13.69
CA ARG A 66 12.37 -7.68 15.11
C ARG A 66 13.32 -6.65 15.71
N HIS A 67 14.58 -6.68 15.31
CA HIS A 67 15.62 -5.77 15.81
C HIS A 67 15.83 -4.54 14.90
N ARG A 68 14.98 -4.38 13.87
CA ARG A 68 15.03 -3.24 12.94
C ARG A 68 16.35 -3.09 12.20
N HIS A 69 16.98 -4.20 11.86
CA HIS A 69 18.13 -4.23 10.96
C HIS A 69 17.61 -4.18 9.52
N THR A 70 17.50 -2.98 8.95
CA THR A 70 16.77 -2.73 7.70
C THR A 70 17.58 -2.93 6.44
N THR A 71 18.88 -2.62 6.48
CA THR A 71 19.77 -2.64 5.31
C THR A 71 19.74 -3.93 4.48
N PRO A 72 19.67 -5.15 5.07
CA PRO A 72 19.56 -6.37 4.26
C PRO A 72 18.29 -6.40 3.39
N SER A 73 17.18 -5.86 3.87
CA SER A 73 15.92 -5.77 3.13
C SER A 73 15.96 -4.73 2.01
N GLU A 74 16.87 -3.74 2.08
CA GLU A 74 17.07 -2.74 1.03
C GLU A 74 17.77 -3.31 -0.21
N MET A 75 18.33 -4.55 -0.12
CA MET A 75 18.94 -5.26 -1.23
C MET A 75 17.95 -6.03 -2.10
N VAL A 76 16.66 -5.99 -1.79
CA VAL A 76 15.57 -6.56 -2.59
C VAL A 76 14.69 -5.43 -3.08
N GLU A 77 14.42 -5.38 -4.37
CA GLU A 77 13.64 -4.32 -5.00
C GLU A 77 12.50 -4.89 -5.85
N LEU A 78 11.35 -4.20 -5.87
CA LEU A 78 10.24 -4.49 -6.76
C LEU A 78 9.94 -3.26 -7.60
N LYS A 79 9.63 -3.46 -8.87
CA LYS A 79 9.19 -2.41 -9.79
C LYS A 79 7.78 -2.70 -10.25
N PHE A 80 6.88 -1.80 -9.91
CA PHE A 80 5.47 -1.89 -10.27
C PHE A 80 5.15 -0.96 -11.45
N HIS A 81 4.25 -1.40 -12.32
CA HIS A 81 3.50 -0.54 -13.22
C HIS A 81 2.10 -0.37 -12.63
N CYS A 82 1.69 0.86 -12.41
CA CYS A 82 0.38 1.16 -11.82
C CYS A 82 -0.35 2.19 -12.67
N ALA A 83 -1.65 1.96 -12.87
CA ALA A 83 -2.58 2.98 -13.35
C ALA A 83 -3.58 3.30 -12.25
N MET A 84 -3.75 4.58 -11.94
CA MET A 84 -4.57 5.02 -10.82
C MET A 84 -5.11 6.45 -11.03
N PRO A 85 -6.19 6.84 -10.34
CA PRO A 85 -6.62 8.23 -10.32
C PRO A 85 -5.55 9.14 -9.71
N ILE A 86 -5.42 10.36 -10.22
CA ILE A 86 -4.41 11.33 -9.78
C ILE A 86 -4.52 11.57 -8.26
N PHE A 87 -5.73 11.61 -7.67
CA PHE A 87 -5.86 11.81 -6.23
C PHE A 87 -5.26 10.65 -5.41
N VAL A 88 -5.26 9.41 -5.91
CA VAL A 88 -4.58 8.26 -5.31
C VAL A 88 -3.07 8.40 -5.48
N ALA A 89 -2.63 8.72 -6.68
CA ALA A 89 -1.22 8.96 -6.98
C ALA A 89 -0.61 10.03 -6.04
N ARG A 90 -1.35 11.11 -5.78
CA ARG A 90 -0.94 12.17 -4.83
C ARG A 90 -0.75 11.68 -3.39
N GLN A 91 -1.40 10.61 -2.98
CA GLN A 91 -1.20 10.00 -1.66
C GLN A 91 0.00 9.03 -1.66
N ILE A 92 0.14 8.22 -2.71
CA ILE A 92 1.24 7.25 -2.81
C ILE A 92 2.59 7.96 -2.92
N ILE A 93 2.70 9.03 -3.69
CA ILE A 93 3.95 9.78 -3.88
C ILE A 93 4.47 10.46 -2.60
N ARG A 94 3.68 10.49 -1.52
CA ARG A 94 4.15 10.94 -0.20
C ARG A 94 5.19 10.00 0.40
N HIS A 95 5.27 8.75 -0.06
CA HIS A 95 6.35 7.82 0.22
C HIS A 95 7.52 8.13 -0.71
N ARG A 96 8.44 8.99 -0.23
CA ARG A 96 9.51 9.60 -1.03
C ARG A 96 10.72 8.70 -1.24
N VAL A 97 10.83 7.60 -0.50
CA VAL A 97 11.94 6.63 -0.63
C VAL A 97 11.56 5.57 -1.66
N ALA A 98 11.36 6.02 -2.88
CA ALA A 98 11.04 5.22 -4.06
C ALA A 98 11.38 6.02 -5.31
N ASN A 99 11.55 5.33 -6.44
CA ASN A 99 11.74 5.97 -7.74
C ASN A 99 10.43 5.91 -8.52
N VAL A 100 10.03 7.03 -9.10
CA VAL A 100 8.80 7.14 -9.89
C VAL A 100 9.08 7.75 -11.25
N ASN A 101 8.44 7.21 -12.28
CA ASN A 101 8.38 7.81 -13.60
C ASN A 101 6.93 7.77 -14.09
N GLU A 102 6.30 8.94 -14.12
CA GLU A 102 4.88 9.10 -14.39
C GLU A 102 4.63 9.51 -15.86
N TYR A 103 3.52 9.07 -16.40
CA TYR A 103 3.01 9.49 -17.71
C TYR A 103 2.88 11.02 -17.77
N SER A 104 3.44 11.61 -18.81
CA SER A 104 3.48 13.07 -18.94
C SER A 104 2.38 13.62 -19.83
N GLY A 105 1.42 14.30 -19.25
CA GLY A 105 0.44 15.09 -20.00
C GLY A 105 1.01 16.35 -20.66
N ARG A 106 2.34 16.57 -20.65
CA ARG A 106 3.03 17.59 -21.44
C ARG A 106 3.47 17.04 -22.80
N TYR A 107 3.84 15.74 -22.82
CA TYR A 107 4.35 15.10 -24.04
C TYR A 107 3.26 14.35 -24.79
N SER A 108 2.25 13.86 -24.08
CA SER A 108 1.19 13.04 -24.64
C SER A 108 -0.18 13.57 -24.24
N LEU A 109 -1.21 13.22 -25.00
CA LEU A 109 -2.60 13.49 -24.61
C LEU A 109 -2.96 12.59 -23.43
N LEU A 110 -3.62 13.15 -22.42
CA LEU A 110 -4.13 12.38 -21.30
C LEU A 110 -5.37 11.59 -21.72
N PRO A 111 -5.50 10.33 -21.31
CA PRO A 111 -6.74 9.60 -21.50
C PRO A 111 -7.85 10.25 -20.68
N LEU A 112 -9.01 10.48 -21.29
CA LEU A 112 -10.20 11.04 -20.63
C LEU A 112 -10.95 9.93 -19.89
N LEU A 113 -10.23 9.28 -19.01
CA LEU A 113 -10.69 8.18 -18.18
C LEU A 113 -10.76 8.65 -16.73
N PHE A 114 -11.94 8.52 -16.11
CA PHE A 114 -12.21 9.12 -14.81
C PHE A 114 -12.73 8.07 -13.83
N TYR A 115 -12.19 8.04 -12.64
CA TYR A 115 -12.63 7.13 -11.59
C TYR A 115 -14.09 7.36 -11.20
N ARG A 116 -14.87 6.28 -11.17
CA ARG A 116 -16.26 6.26 -10.69
C ARG A 116 -16.34 5.36 -9.46
N PRO A 117 -16.63 5.89 -8.27
CA PRO A 117 -16.79 5.07 -7.09
C PRO A 117 -18.02 4.16 -7.21
N ALA A 118 -17.91 2.93 -6.72
CA ALA A 118 -19.04 2.03 -6.58
C ALA A 118 -20.05 2.56 -5.54
N ALA A 119 -21.30 2.15 -5.63
CA ALA A 119 -22.35 2.63 -4.73
C ALA A 119 -22.02 2.38 -3.25
N ALA A 120 -21.47 1.21 -2.94
CA ALA A 120 -21.03 0.85 -1.59
C ALA A 120 -19.91 1.72 -1.04
N ASP A 121 -19.12 2.35 -1.92
CA ASP A 121 -17.95 3.15 -1.55
C ASP A 121 -18.30 4.63 -1.35
N VAL A 122 -19.48 5.07 -1.79
CA VAL A 122 -19.96 6.43 -1.54
C VAL A 122 -20.64 6.47 -0.17
N GLN A 123 -19.92 6.99 0.81
CA GLN A 123 -20.34 6.99 2.21
C GLN A 123 -20.28 8.43 2.78
N ALA A 124 -20.99 8.63 3.90
CA ALA A 124 -20.97 9.88 4.62
C ALA A 124 -19.61 10.16 5.28
N GLN A 125 -19.36 11.41 5.63
CA GLN A 125 -18.19 11.78 6.43
C GLN A 125 -18.26 11.13 7.80
N SER A 126 -17.19 10.45 8.23
CA SER A 126 -17.12 9.86 9.56
C SER A 126 -17.16 10.94 10.65
N ALA A 127 -17.99 10.73 11.66
CA ALA A 127 -18.07 11.63 12.82
C ALA A 127 -16.85 11.50 13.77
N THR A 128 -16.23 10.32 13.82
CA THR A 128 -15.11 10.02 14.72
C THR A 128 -13.75 10.16 14.05
N ASN A 129 -13.67 9.83 12.77
CA ASN A 129 -12.46 9.97 11.96
C ASN A 129 -12.69 11.03 10.87
N ARG A 130 -12.23 12.26 11.12
CA ARG A 130 -12.40 13.40 10.19
C ARG A 130 -11.79 13.18 8.79
N GLN A 131 -10.92 12.20 8.62
CA GLN A 131 -10.30 11.86 7.33
C GLN A 131 -11.00 10.68 6.64
N GLY A 132 -11.84 9.96 7.35
CA GLY A 132 -12.50 8.74 6.90
C GLY A 132 -13.96 8.94 6.52
N ARG A 133 -14.49 7.91 5.92
CA ARG A 133 -15.90 7.79 5.58
C ARG A 133 -16.56 6.72 6.46
N ALA A 134 -17.84 6.87 6.79
CA ALA A 134 -18.61 5.88 7.56
C ALA A 134 -20.11 6.04 7.32
N GLY A 135 -20.80 4.90 7.20
CA GLY A 135 -22.22 4.86 6.96
C GLY A 135 -22.62 5.19 5.53
N ALA A 136 -23.65 4.50 5.04
CA ALA A 136 -24.16 4.69 3.69
C ALA A 136 -24.85 6.07 3.55
N VAL A 137 -24.72 6.69 2.39
CA VAL A 137 -25.59 7.80 1.99
C VAL A 137 -26.91 7.28 1.44
N ALA A 138 -27.96 8.10 1.43
CA ALA A 138 -29.22 7.72 0.78
C ALA A 138 -29.01 7.47 -0.72
N GLU A 139 -29.74 6.52 -1.29
CA GLU A 139 -29.63 6.16 -2.71
C GLU A 139 -29.85 7.36 -3.65
N THR A 140 -30.79 8.26 -3.28
CA THR A 140 -31.02 9.49 -4.02
C THR A 140 -29.82 10.43 -4.02
N VAL A 141 -29.09 10.51 -2.90
CA VAL A 141 -27.86 11.32 -2.80
C VAL A 141 -26.76 10.69 -3.64
N TYR A 142 -26.63 9.36 -3.64
CA TYR A 142 -25.68 8.66 -4.50
C TYR A 142 -25.95 8.93 -5.99
N ALA A 143 -27.23 8.73 -6.42
CA ALA A 143 -27.61 8.94 -7.82
C ALA A 143 -27.32 10.37 -8.28
N GLU A 144 -27.69 11.37 -7.46
CA GLU A 144 -27.42 12.78 -7.75
C GLU A 144 -25.92 13.11 -7.76
N ALA A 145 -25.14 12.53 -6.85
CA ALA A 145 -23.68 12.72 -6.82
C ALA A 145 -23.01 12.18 -8.08
N ILE A 146 -23.41 10.98 -8.55
CA ILE A 146 -22.90 10.40 -9.79
C ILE A 146 -23.23 11.29 -10.99
N GLU A 147 -24.47 11.73 -11.11
CA GLU A 147 -24.88 12.63 -12.21
C GLU A 147 -24.07 13.93 -12.24
N ARG A 148 -23.88 14.56 -11.06
CA ARG A 148 -23.08 15.78 -10.91
C ARG A 148 -21.62 15.56 -11.30
N TRP A 149 -21.00 14.45 -10.84
CA TRP A 149 -19.62 14.12 -11.22
C TRP A 149 -19.49 13.86 -12.71
N GLU A 150 -20.41 13.12 -13.31
CA GLU A 150 -20.39 12.84 -14.76
C GLU A 150 -20.54 14.12 -15.60
N ARG A 151 -21.39 15.04 -15.16
CA ARG A 151 -21.55 16.35 -15.82
C ARG A 151 -20.26 17.18 -15.78
N VAL A 152 -19.60 17.25 -14.61
CA VAL A 152 -18.32 17.98 -14.45
C VAL A 152 -17.24 17.36 -15.31
N ARG A 153 -17.13 16.01 -15.31
CA ARG A 153 -16.12 15.27 -16.10
C ARG A 153 -16.31 15.47 -17.59
N ARG A 154 -17.55 15.41 -18.07
CA ARG A 154 -17.88 15.66 -19.48
C ARG A 154 -17.47 17.07 -19.89
N LEU A 155 -17.83 18.08 -19.11
CA LEU A 155 -17.46 19.46 -19.38
C LEU A 155 -15.93 19.66 -19.40
N ALA A 156 -15.21 19.06 -18.46
CA ALA A 156 -13.76 19.11 -18.43
C ALA A 156 -13.12 18.40 -19.65
N ALA A 157 -13.68 17.27 -20.05
CA ALA A 157 -13.23 16.54 -21.25
C ALA A 157 -13.45 17.36 -22.51
N GLU A 158 -14.66 17.90 -22.73
CA GLU A 158 -15.00 18.78 -23.85
C GLU A 158 -14.09 20.02 -23.93
N HIS A 159 -13.81 20.63 -22.76
CA HIS A 159 -12.90 21.77 -22.67
C HIS A 159 -11.47 21.39 -23.05
N TYR A 160 -10.96 20.28 -22.51
CA TYR A 160 -9.63 19.77 -22.83
C TYR A 160 -9.48 19.48 -24.32
N GLU A 161 -10.44 18.76 -24.91
CA GLU A 161 -10.45 18.46 -26.36
C GLU A 161 -10.49 19.73 -27.20
N TRP A 162 -11.34 20.71 -26.83
CA TRP A 162 -11.44 22.00 -27.51
C TRP A 162 -10.11 22.76 -27.53
N LEU A 163 -9.38 22.78 -26.40
CA LEU A 163 -8.07 23.43 -26.30
C LEU A 163 -7.02 22.72 -27.16
N VAL A 164 -6.96 21.39 -27.06
CA VAL A 164 -5.99 20.57 -27.79
C VAL A 164 -6.21 20.66 -29.30
N GLN A 165 -7.46 20.65 -29.78
CA GLN A 165 -7.79 20.83 -31.19
C GLN A 165 -7.39 22.19 -31.77
N ARG A 166 -7.20 23.20 -30.90
CA ARG A 166 -6.77 24.57 -31.25
C ARG A 166 -5.28 24.82 -30.98
N ASP A 167 -4.54 23.74 -30.81
CA ASP A 167 -3.08 23.78 -30.59
C ASP A 167 -2.65 24.58 -29.36
N VAL A 168 -3.52 24.65 -28.33
CA VAL A 168 -3.11 25.17 -27.02
C VAL A 168 -2.15 24.20 -26.40
N ALA A 169 -1.06 24.70 -25.85
CA ALA A 169 -0.01 23.88 -25.25
C ALA A 169 -0.60 22.86 -24.26
N ARG A 170 -0.23 21.58 -24.41
CA ARG A 170 -0.78 20.46 -23.59
C ARG A 170 -0.61 20.70 -22.10
N GLU A 171 0.47 21.37 -21.69
CA GLU A 171 0.71 21.70 -20.28
C GLU A 171 -0.33 22.66 -19.69
N LEU A 172 -0.97 23.47 -20.53
CA LEU A 172 -2.07 24.37 -20.15
C LEU A 172 -3.43 23.70 -20.36
N ALA A 173 -3.61 22.99 -21.46
CA ALA A 173 -4.91 22.35 -21.77
C ALA A 173 -5.39 21.41 -20.65
N ARG A 174 -4.47 20.74 -19.94
CA ARG A 174 -4.77 19.74 -18.90
C ARG A 174 -5.10 20.31 -17.51
N ILE A 175 -4.98 21.61 -17.28
CA ILE A 175 -5.02 22.17 -15.91
C ILE A 175 -6.38 22.00 -15.22
N ASP A 176 -7.46 21.96 -16.00
CA ASP A 176 -8.83 21.83 -15.49
C ASP A 176 -9.35 20.37 -15.48
N LEU A 177 -8.49 19.39 -15.83
CA LEU A 177 -8.88 17.99 -15.69
C LEU A 177 -9.04 17.63 -14.20
N PRO A 178 -10.14 16.95 -13.81
CA PRO A 178 -10.39 16.64 -12.42
C PRO A 178 -9.40 15.62 -11.88
N LEU A 179 -9.18 15.63 -10.56
CA LEU A 179 -8.28 14.69 -9.87
C LEU A 179 -8.69 13.22 -10.01
N SER A 180 -9.92 12.95 -10.45
CA SER A 180 -10.39 11.60 -10.78
C SER A 180 -9.84 11.07 -12.10
N THR A 181 -9.14 11.89 -12.90
CA THR A 181 -8.46 11.45 -14.14
C THR A 181 -7.42 10.39 -13.81
N TYR A 182 -7.37 9.34 -14.63
CA TYR A 182 -6.37 8.29 -14.49
C TYR A 182 -5.02 8.74 -15.02
N THR A 183 -3.97 8.44 -14.23
CA THR A 183 -2.56 8.51 -14.61
C THR A 183 -1.94 7.13 -14.50
N GLN A 184 -0.72 6.96 -15.01
CA GLN A 184 0.04 5.73 -14.84
C GLN A 184 1.50 6.03 -14.61
N TRP A 185 2.19 5.15 -13.90
CA TRP A 185 3.60 5.26 -13.61
C TRP A 185 4.32 3.94 -13.42
N TYR A 186 5.62 3.95 -13.60
CA TYR A 186 6.52 2.97 -13.01
C TYR A 186 6.92 3.45 -11.61
N TRP A 187 6.87 2.56 -10.64
CA TRP A 187 7.23 2.81 -9.26
C TRP A 187 8.15 1.71 -8.75
N LYS A 188 9.43 2.04 -8.48
CA LYS A 188 10.44 1.12 -7.98
C LYS A 188 10.74 1.43 -6.53
N ILE A 189 10.73 0.41 -5.69
CA ILE A 189 10.91 0.52 -4.26
C ILE A 189 11.61 -0.72 -3.70
N ASP A 190 12.52 -0.52 -2.75
CA ASP A 190 13.11 -1.62 -2.01
C ASP A 190 12.14 -2.21 -0.98
N LEU A 191 12.47 -3.42 -0.51
CA LEU A 191 11.60 -4.20 0.38
C LEU A 191 11.39 -3.52 1.74
N HIS A 192 12.40 -2.86 2.32
CA HIS A 192 12.24 -2.15 3.60
C HIS A 192 11.22 -1.02 3.47
N ASN A 193 11.38 -0.19 2.46
CA ASN A 193 10.49 0.95 2.22
C ASN A 193 9.11 0.52 1.74
N LEU A 194 9.01 -0.60 1.02
CA LEU A 194 7.71 -1.19 0.66
C LEU A 194 6.94 -1.64 1.91
N PHE A 195 7.59 -2.29 2.88
CA PHE A 195 6.94 -2.62 4.15
C PHE A 195 6.46 -1.39 4.91
N HIS A 196 7.25 -0.32 4.93
CA HIS A 196 6.82 0.94 5.52
C HIS A 196 5.58 1.53 4.79
N PHE A 197 5.57 1.50 3.47
CA PHE A 197 4.40 1.89 2.68
C PHE A 197 3.19 1.04 3.02
N LEU A 198 3.34 -0.28 3.03
CA LEU A 198 2.25 -1.22 3.30
C LEU A 198 1.69 -1.02 4.71
N SER A 199 2.54 -0.90 5.75
CA SER A 199 2.10 -0.67 7.14
C SER A 199 1.16 0.53 7.28
N VAL A 200 1.34 1.57 6.45
CA VAL A 200 0.49 2.77 6.48
C VAL A 200 -0.71 2.68 5.53
N ARG A 201 -0.59 1.92 4.41
CA ARG A 201 -1.58 1.99 3.32
C ARG A 201 -2.52 0.79 3.24
N VAL A 202 -2.20 -0.33 3.89
CA VAL A 202 -3.17 -1.42 4.05
C VAL A 202 -4.03 -1.27 5.31
N ASP A 203 -3.67 -0.35 6.20
CA ASP A 203 -4.41 -0.04 7.42
C ASP A 203 -5.87 0.32 7.10
N PRO A 204 -6.86 -0.18 7.86
CA PRO A 204 -8.28 0.14 7.67
C PRO A 204 -8.61 1.65 7.66
N HIS A 205 -7.81 2.49 8.33
CA HIS A 205 -7.98 3.94 8.34
C HIS A 205 -7.43 4.63 7.08
N ALA A 206 -6.65 3.92 6.26
CA ALA A 206 -6.20 4.45 4.98
C ALA A 206 -7.37 4.61 4.01
N GLN A 207 -7.30 5.61 3.13
CA GLN A 207 -8.33 5.82 2.12
C GLN A 207 -8.53 4.55 1.29
N LEU A 208 -9.78 4.14 1.10
CA LEU A 208 -10.17 2.87 0.48
C LEU A 208 -9.48 2.66 -0.88
N GLU A 209 -9.47 3.70 -1.73
CA GLU A 209 -8.87 3.60 -3.06
C GLU A 209 -7.36 3.36 -2.97
N THR A 210 -6.64 4.06 -2.10
CA THR A 210 -5.21 3.84 -1.89
C THR A 210 -4.93 2.47 -1.30
N ARG A 211 -5.77 2.02 -0.36
CA ARG A 211 -5.67 0.70 0.26
C ARG A 211 -5.84 -0.43 -0.76
N ALA A 212 -6.73 -0.26 -1.75
CA ALA A 212 -6.93 -1.25 -2.80
C ALA A 212 -5.63 -1.52 -3.58
N TYR A 213 -4.88 -0.49 -3.96
CA TYR A 213 -3.56 -0.64 -4.61
C TYR A 213 -2.54 -1.30 -3.68
N ALA A 214 -2.46 -0.84 -2.42
CA ALA A 214 -1.53 -1.39 -1.44
C ALA A 214 -1.77 -2.89 -1.18
N ARG A 215 -3.03 -3.34 -1.15
CA ARG A 215 -3.37 -4.74 -0.96
C ARG A 215 -2.89 -5.64 -2.10
N VAL A 216 -3.03 -5.22 -3.33
CA VAL A 216 -2.48 -5.96 -4.48
C VAL A 216 -0.96 -6.04 -4.41
N MET A 217 -0.28 -4.93 -4.08
CA MET A 217 1.17 -4.92 -3.88
C MET A 217 1.60 -5.85 -2.73
N ALA A 218 0.85 -5.90 -1.63
CA ALA A 218 1.10 -6.81 -0.51
C ALA A 218 0.96 -8.27 -0.93
N GLY A 219 -0.07 -8.62 -1.72
CA GLY A 219 -0.24 -9.96 -2.26
C GLY A 219 0.89 -10.38 -3.21
N MET A 220 1.37 -9.47 -4.07
CA MET A 220 2.57 -9.71 -4.89
C MET A 220 3.81 -9.96 -4.01
N LEU A 221 4.01 -9.10 -3.01
CA LEU A 221 5.14 -9.23 -2.09
C LEU A 221 5.12 -10.53 -1.31
N LYS A 222 3.95 -10.98 -0.84
CA LYS A 222 3.77 -12.26 -0.16
C LYS A 222 4.26 -13.44 -1.00
N ARG A 223 4.13 -13.37 -2.33
CA ARG A 223 4.65 -14.39 -3.26
C ARG A 223 6.16 -14.23 -3.53
N VAL A 224 6.65 -13.00 -3.67
CA VAL A 224 8.05 -12.73 -4.01
C VAL A 224 9.00 -12.96 -2.83
N ALA A 225 8.59 -12.57 -1.61
CA ALA A 225 9.40 -12.67 -0.40
C ALA A 225 8.55 -13.13 0.80
N PRO A 226 8.09 -14.40 0.81
CA PRO A 226 7.13 -14.91 1.79
C PRO A 226 7.63 -14.88 3.23
N LEU A 227 8.92 -15.14 3.48
CA LEU A 227 9.49 -15.13 4.83
C LEU A 227 9.63 -13.70 5.37
N SER A 228 10.00 -12.76 4.50
CA SER A 228 10.04 -11.34 4.86
C SER A 228 8.63 -10.78 5.10
N PHE A 229 7.65 -11.21 4.29
CA PHE A 229 6.25 -10.87 4.48
C PHE A 229 5.73 -11.41 5.82
N GLU A 230 5.99 -12.68 6.15
CA GLU A 230 5.65 -13.29 7.45
C GLU A 230 6.21 -12.49 8.61
N ALA A 231 7.50 -12.11 8.52
CA ALA A 231 8.13 -11.34 9.58
C ALA A 231 7.54 -9.92 9.72
N TRP A 232 7.21 -9.27 8.63
CA TRP A 232 6.49 -7.98 8.64
C TRP A 232 5.09 -8.14 9.23
N TRP A 233 4.37 -9.19 8.83
CA TRP A 233 3.06 -9.51 9.37
C TRP A 233 3.09 -9.64 10.88
N ASP A 234 3.97 -10.49 11.41
CA ASP A 234 4.03 -10.78 12.84
C ASP A 234 4.50 -9.59 13.70
N TYR A 235 5.48 -8.81 13.22
CA TYR A 235 6.14 -7.80 14.06
C TYR A 235 5.66 -6.37 13.82
N GLU A 236 4.98 -6.11 12.72
CA GLU A 236 4.54 -4.76 12.36
C GLU A 236 3.04 -4.67 12.13
N TYR A 237 2.49 -5.37 11.13
CA TYR A 237 1.08 -5.22 10.77
C TYR A 237 0.14 -5.87 11.77
N GLY A 238 0.40 -7.11 12.18
CA GLY A 238 -0.37 -7.85 13.20
C GLY A 238 0.14 -7.61 14.62
N GLY A 239 1.29 -6.94 14.75
CA GLY A 239 1.88 -6.58 16.04
C GLY A 239 1.33 -5.29 16.61
N ALA A 240 1.64 -5.03 17.86
CA ALA A 240 1.33 -3.76 18.52
C ALA A 240 2.58 -3.14 19.13
N HIS A 241 2.79 -1.86 18.90
CA HIS A 241 3.79 -1.08 19.62
C HIS A 241 3.19 -0.60 20.92
N LEU A 242 3.94 -0.82 22.02
CA LEU A 242 3.58 -0.35 23.37
C LEU A 242 4.51 0.78 23.78
N SER A 243 3.94 1.87 24.25
CA SER A 243 4.68 2.97 24.86
C SER A 243 5.25 2.55 26.23
N ARG A 244 6.17 3.36 26.76
CA ARG A 244 6.73 3.13 28.11
C ARG A 244 5.62 3.04 29.17
N GLY A 245 4.61 3.91 29.11
CA GLY A 245 3.50 3.93 30.07
C GLY A 245 2.63 2.67 29.96
N GLU A 246 2.32 2.23 28.74
CA GLU A 246 1.58 0.99 28.48
C GLU A 246 2.34 -0.25 28.99
N LEU A 247 3.65 -0.35 28.73
CA LEU A 247 4.49 -1.43 29.25
C LEU A 247 4.52 -1.46 30.78
N MET A 248 4.63 -0.29 31.44
CA MET A 248 4.59 -0.19 32.89
C MET A 248 3.23 -0.62 33.46
N ALA A 249 2.13 -0.28 32.78
CA ALA A 249 0.79 -0.71 33.17
C ALA A 249 0.65 -2.24 33.09
N LEU A 250 1.04 -2.84 31.96
CA LEU A 250 1.01 -4.30 31.76
C LEU A 250 1.91 -5.03 32.76
N GLY A 251 3.10 -4.49 33.08
CA GLY A 251 4.01 -5.05 34.07
C GLY A 251 3.46 -5.07 35.52
N ARG A 252 2.41 -4.29 35.82
CA ARG A 252 1.68 -4.38 37.08
C ARG A 252 0.72 -5.56 37.13
N LEU A 253 0.30 -6.09 35.98
CA LEU A 253 -0.69 -7.16 35.83
C LEU A 253 -0.05 -8.54 35.76
N VAL A 254 1.18 -8.63 35.28
CA VAL A 254 1.87 -9.91 35.08
C VAL A 254 3.21 -9.96 35.82
N GLU A 255 3.66 -11.16 36.17
CA GLU A 255 4.99 -11.43 36.65
C GLU A 255 5.69 -12.51 35.83
N VAL A 256 7.01 -12.46 35.81
CA VAL A 256 7.83 -13.44 35.07
C VAL A 256 8.19 -14.58 35.99
N GLN A 257 7.79 -15.80 35.64
CA GLN A 257 8.12 -17.04 36.34
C GLN A 257 8.95 -17.94 35.41
N GLY A 258 10.26 -17.97 35.62
CA GLY A 258 11.17 -18.69 34.74
C GLY A 258 11.11 -18.17 33.27
N ARG A 259 10.57 -18.96 32.35
CA ARG A 259 10.30 -18.56 30.93
C ARG A 259 8.84 -18.30 30.65
N GLY A 260 8.00 -18.26 31.68
CA GLY A 260 6.55 -18.03 31.54
C GLY A 260 6.12 -16.67 32.11
N LEU A 261 4.88 -16.35 31.85
CA LEU A 261 4.19 -15.17 32.38
C LEU A 261 3.01 -15.67 33.24
N GLU A 262 2.85 -15.12 34.44
CA GLU A 262 1.71 -15.38 35.30
C GLU A 262 0.97 -14.09 35.63
N ALA A 263 -0.35 -14.16 35.76
CA ALA A 263 -1.15 -13.03 36.21
C ALA A 263 -0.88 -12.81 37.71
N ARG A 264 -0.60 -11.58 38.12
CA ARG A 264 -0.48 -11.24 39.53
C ARG A 264 -1.82 -11.33 40.24
N SER A 265 -1.92 -12.15 41.29
CA SER A 265 -3.17 -12.33 42.04
C SER A 265 -3.71 -11.00 42.55
N GLY A 266 -4.99 -10.72 42.26
CA GLY A 266 -5.66 -9.48 42.65
C GLY A 266 -5.17 -8.20 41.98
N ALA A 267 -4.22 -8.29 41.07
CA ALA A 267 -3.71 -7.13 40.37
C ALA A 267 -4.78 -6.57 39.41
N ARG A 268 -4.92 -5.26 39.42
CA ARG A 268 -5.72 -4.51 38.43
C ARG A 268 -5.04 -3.19 38.11
N VAL A 269 -5.28 -2.68 36.93
CA VAL A 269 -4.87 -1.35 36.51
C VAL A 269 -6.13 -0.59 36.13
N THR A 270 -6.38 0.50 36.85
CA THR A 270 -7.56 1.36 36.65
C THR A 270 -7.23 2.50 35.67
N ALA A 271 -8.26 3.19 35.18
CA ALA A 271 -8.07 4.39 34.36
C ALA A 271 -7.25 5.48 35.10
N ALA A 272 -7.40 5.59 36.43
CA ALA A 272 -6.60 6.51 37.25
C ALA A 272 -5.12 6.10 37.30
N ASP A 273 -4.82 4.80 37.37
CA ASP A 273 -3.45 4.30 37.28
C ASP A 273 -2.82 4.61 35.94
N LEU A 274 -3.55 4.41 34.83
CA LEU A 274 -3.09 4.73 33.47
C LEU A 274 -2.81 6.23 33.32
N ALA A 275 -3.70 7.07 33.83
CA ALA A 275 -3.49 8.53 33.85
C ALA A 275 -2.25 8.93 34.67
N SER A 276 -1.99 8.27 35.81
CA SER A 276 -0.80 8.52 36.63
C SER A 276 0.51 8.13 35.95
N LEU A 277 0.44 7.23 34.97
CA LEU A 277 1.56 6.84 34.10
C LEU A 277 1.74 7.79 32.89
N GLY A 278 0.92 8.85 32.82
CA GLY A 278 0.98 9.87 31.77
C GLY A 278 0.19 9.57 30.51
N LEU A 279 -0.68 8.54 30.51
CA LEU A 279 -1.53 8.24 29.35
C LEU A 279 -2.74 9.18 29.32
N SER A 280 -2.96 9.84 28.21
CA SER A 280 -4.19 10.56 27.93
C SER A 280 -5.38 9.61 27.76
N LYS A 281 -6.61 10.13 27.85
CA LYS A 281 -7.83 9.32 27.61
C LYS A 281 -7.77 8.59 26.27
N ARG A 282 -7.32 9.25 25.21
CA ARG A 282 -7.20 8.66 23.89
C ARG A 282 -6.20 7.50 23.86
N GLU A 283 -5.03 7.65 24.48
CA GLU A 283 -4.03 6.57 24.56
C GLU A 283 -4.54 5.38 25.37
N VAL A 284 -5.36 5.62 26.40
CA VAL A 284 -6.04 4.55 27.14
C VAL A 284 -7.02 3.80 26.24
N ASP A 285 -7.86 4.51 25.48
CA ASP A 285 -8.82 3.91 24.56
C ASP A 285 -8.08 3.09 23.47
N GLU A 286 -6.98 3.61 22.94
CA GLU A 286 -6.12 2.92 21.96
C GLU A 286 -5.43 1.67 22.57
N LEU A 287 -4.95 1.73 23.81
CA LEU A 287 -4.40 0.56 24.52
C LEU A 287 -5.45 -0.55 24.69
N LEU A 288 -6.65 -0.18 25.14
CA LEU A 288 -7.74 -1.15 25.29
C LEU A 288 -8.12 -1.78 23.96
N ALA A 289 -8.17 -1.00 22.90
CA ALA A 289 -8.40 -1.51 21.55
C ALA A 289 -7.31 -2.50 21.10
N LYS A 290 -6.02 -2.18 21.31
CA LYS A 290 -4.90 -3.10 21.01
C LYS A 290 -5.01 -4.45 21.74
N LEU A 291 -5.52 -4.44 22.96
CA LEU A 291 -5.61 -5.65 23.79
C LEU A 291 -6.86 -6.48 23.53
N THR A 292 -7.91 -5.88 22.98
CA THR A 292 -9.21 -6.53 22.78
C THR A 292 -9.54 -6.84 21.33
N ALA A 293 -8.93 -6.12 20.38
CA ALA A 293 -9.12 -6.39 18.97
C ALA A 293 -8.48 -7.75 18.60
N PRO A 294 -9.16 -8.58 17.79
CA PRO A 294 -8.52 -9.75 17.23
C PRO A 294 -7.36 -9.31 16.30
N PRO A 295 -6.30 -10.11 16.20
CA PRO A 295 -5.27 -9.83 15.22
C PRO A 295 -5.88 -9.78 13.80
N PRO A 296 -5.36 -8.91 12.91
CA PRO A 296 -5.87 -8.83 11.55
C PRO A 296 -5.75 -10.19 10.85
N ALA A 297 -6.72 -10.54 10.02
CA ALA A 297 -6.64 -11.75 9.22
C ALA A 297 -5.62 -11.60 8.09
N ASP A 298 -4.84 -12.65 7.80
CA ASP A 298 -3.98 -12.69 6.61
C ASP A 298 -4.87 -12.95 5.38
N ASP A 299 -5.40 -11.89 4.81
CA ASP A 299 -6.28 -11.89 3.64
C ASP A 299 -5.61 -11.25 2.40
N PHE A 300 -4.27 -11.31 2.34
CA PHE A 300 -3.47 -10.80 1.22
C PHE A 300 -3.20 -11.85 0.14
N GLU A 301 -4.16 -12.75 -0.10
CA GLU A 301 -4.06 -13.67 -1.21
C GLU A 301 -4.34 -12.96 -2.54
N LEU A 302 -3.45 -13.20 -3.51
CA LEU A 302 -3.56 -12.64 -4.84
C LEU A 302 -4.32 -13.62 -5.74
N ASP A 303 -5.48 -13.22 -6.21
CA ASP A 303 -6.25 -14.02 -7.19
C ASP A 303 -5.64 -13.88 -8.58
N LEU A 304 -4.83 -14.87 -8.96
CA LEU A 304 -4.19 -14.89 -10.28
C LEU A 304 -5.21 -15.00 -11.43
N SER A 305 -6.42 -15.53 -11.18
CA SER A 305 -7.46 -15.65 -12.20
C SER A 305 -8.09 -14.28 -12.55
N ALA A 306 -7.99 -13.32 -11.65
CA ALA A 306 -8.45 -11.95 -11.87
C ALA A 306 -7.49 -11.16 -12.77
N ALA A 307 -6.23 -11.60 -12.93
CA ALA A 307 -5.25 -10.90 -13.75
C ALA A 307 -5.66 -10.84 -15.23
N ARG A 308 -5.22 -9.79 -15.90
CA ARG A 308 -5.45 -9.54 -17.34
C ARG A 308 -4.12 -9.27 -18.01
N PRO A 309 -3.99 -9.53 -19.32
CA PRO A 309 -2.81 -9.15 -20.08
C PRO A 309 -2.71 -7.63 -20.23
N ALA A 310 -1.51 -7.11 -20.43
CA ALA A 310 -1.23 -5.67 -20.59
C ALA A 310 -2.11 -5.01 -21.67
N GLU A 311 -2.35 -5.72 -22.75
CA GLU A 311 -3.12 -5.24 -23.92
C GLU A 311 -4.59 -4.94 -23.58
N HIS A 312 -5.12 -5.58 -22.52
CA HIS A 312 -6.48 -5.26 -22.05
C HIS A 312 -6.56 -3.81 -21.56
N PHE A 313 -5.63 -3.41 -20.71
CA PHE A 313 -5.58 -2.06 -20.15
C PHE A 313 -5.09 -1.03 -21.16
N ALA A 314 -4.14 -1.39 -22.03
CA ALA A 314 -3.67 -0.55 -23.10
C ALA A 314 -4.83 -0.12 -24.01
N ARG A 315 -5.68 -1.08 -24.44
CA ARG A 315 -6.88 -0.78 -25.26
C ARG A 315 -7.85 0.17 -24.56
N VAL A 316 -8.10 0.00 -23.27
CA VAL A 316 -8.98 0.89 -22.49
C VAL A 316 -8.41 2.30 -22.41
N MET A 317 -7.12 2.43 -22.14
CA MET A 317 -6.43 3.71 -22.09
C MET A 317 -6.38 4.41 -23.45
N GLU A 318 -6.02 3.69 -24.51
CA GLU A 318 -5.94 4.20 -25.87
C GLU A 318 -7.31 4.67 -26.40
N ALA A 319 -8.38 3.91 -26.11
CA ALA A 319 -9.72 4.27 -26.49
C ALA A 319 -10.22 5.58 -25.84
N ALA A 320 -9.67 5.91 -24.68
CA ALA A 320 -10.01 7.14 -23.94
C ALA A 320 -9.13 8.35 -24.32
N VAL A 321 -8.12 8.18 -25.17
CA VAL A 321 -7.30 9.30 -25.64
C VAL A 321 -8.06 10.10 -26.70
N PRO A 322 -8.16 11.43 -26.57
CA PRO A 322 -8.83 12.28 -27.57
C PRO A 322 -8.24 12.10 -28.98
N ARG A 323 -9.11 12.01 -29.97
CA ARG A 323 -8.69 12.03 -31.36
C ARG A 323 -8.45 13.49 -31.79
N VAL A 324 -7.23 13.78 -32.15
CA VAL A 324 -6.86 15.08 -32.70
C VAL A 324 -6.48 14.86 -34.15
N ASP A 325 -7.24 15.45 -35.04
CA ASP A 325 -6.87 15.46 -36.46
C ASP A 325 -5.57 16.26 -36.60
N ARG A 326 -4.48 15.57 -36.89
CA ARG A 326 -3.22 16.23 -37.26
C ARG A 326 -3.42 16.90 -38.60
N LYS A 327 -3.47 18.23 -38.59
CA LYS A 327 -3.40 19.02 -39.81
C LYS A 327 -2.02 18.93 -40.44
#